data_eb7669c76e3572022e21588cd22466e0
#
_entry.id   eb7669c76e3572022e21588cd22466e0
#
_cell.length_a   1.000
_cell.length_b   1.000
_cell.length_c   1.000
_cell.angle_alpha   90.00
_cell.angle_beta   90.00
_cell.angle_gamma   90.00
#
_symmetry.space_group_name_H-M   'P 1'
#
loop_
_entity.id
_entity.type
_entity.pdbx_description
1 polymer ?
#
loop_
_entity_poly.entity_id
_entity_poly.type
_entity_poly.pdbx_seq_one_letter_code
_entity_poly.pdbx_strand_id
1 'polypeptide(L)'
;MTSGETLSQSENQLSLRACLYREKVLAVALLSAAFAFLFHDALFADLSNPFKLIGVLAWLFLVILATAIGVVRHAEALSERLGEPFGTIVLTLSITGIEVMSITAVMLHGDNNPALVRDTLFSVVMIILGGMVGMALLLGAFRHKELAFNLQSANAYLGVIIPLAVFSLVLPDFTSSSEGPTLNGFQKTMVGLIAACLYIIFLLIQTGRHRTFFALPQSEGKATEEEEEAGSPYPIGVSLLLLVCYILPVVFLVEQLARPIDYIIETLEMPTTIGGVLMAILVTTPEGIGGVKAALANRLQQSVNIFLGSVLATIGLTVPIMLLISSVLGLDLILGLGQLDLMMLILIFTVSIVTFSSGRTHVLQGAVHFLIFVAFLMLLYRG
;
A
#
# COMPACT_ATOMS: atom_id res chain seq x y z
N MET A 1 4.75 41.90 -38.21
CA MET A 1 3.90 41.86 -37.00
C MET A 1 2.66 41.09 -37.39
N THR A 2 2.55 39.80 -37.12
CA THR A 2 1.33 38.93 -37.14
C THR A 2 1.62 37.45 -37.28
N SER A 3 2.70 36.95 -36.63
CA SER A 3 2.97 35.50 -36.63
C SER A 3 3.30 34.95 -35.22
N GLY A 4 3.21 35.79 -34.19
CA GLY A 4 3.55 35.39 -32.81
C GLY A 4 2.37 35.08 -31.90
N GLU A 5 1.14 35.44 -32.30
CA GLU A 5 -0.05 35.28 -31.46
C GLU A 5 -0.85 33.99 -31.67
N THR A 6 -0.58 33.28 -32.77
CA THR A 6 -1.33 32.06 -33.11
C THR A 6 -0.74 30.78 -32.51
N LEU A 7 0.51 30.81 -32.00
CA LEU A 7 1.14 29.65 -31.38
C LEU A 7 0.88 29.53 -29.85
N SER A 8 0.44 30.59 -29.20
CA SER A 8 0.15 30.55 -27.74
C SER A 8 -1.26 30.06 -27.38
N GLN A 9 -2.16 29.96 -28.36
CA GLN A 9 -3.53 29.48 -28.14
C GLN A 9 -3.73 27.99 -28.39
N SER A 10 -2.79 27.29 -29.00
CA SER A 10 -2.91 25.83 -29.21
C SER A 10 -2.44 24.99 -28.02
N GLU A 11 -1.70 25.54 -27.08
CA GLU A 11 -1.20 24.83 -25.91
C GLU A 11 -2.20 24.73 -24.74
N ASN A 12 -3.33 25.41 -24.80
CA ASN A 12 -4.23 25.53 -23.63
C ASN A 12 -5.63 24.90 -23.80
N GLN A 13 -5.84 24.09 -24.85
CA GLN A 13 -7.05 23.30 -24.97
C GLN A 13 -6.74 21.80 -25.00
N LEU A 14 -6.37 21.26 -23.84
CA LEU A 14 -6.76 19.87 -23.56
C LEU A 14 -8.28 19.83 -23.70
N SER A 15 -8.79 19.36 -24.86
CA SER A 15 -10.22 19.33 -25.07
C SER A 15 -10.84 18.55 -23.91
N LEU A 16 -11.93 19.02 -23.36
CA LEU A 16 -12.65 18.39 -22.24
C LEU A 16 -12.87 16.90 -22.51
N ARG A 17 -13.00 16.52 -23.80
CA ARG A 17 -13.08 15.13 -24.26
C ARG A 17 -11.78 14.34 -24.05
N ALA A 18 -10.62 14.94 -24.28
CA ALA A 18 -9.33 14.27 -24.07
C ALA A 18 -9.08 14.06 -22.57
N CYS A 19 -9.44 15.02 -21.73
CA CYS A 19 -9.39 14.90 -20.28
C CYS A 19 -10.34 13.79 -19.78
N LEU A 20 -11.60 13.79 -20.21
CA LEU A 20 -12.58 12.75 -19.85
C LEU A 20 -12.15 11.34 -20.31
N TYR A 21 -11.57 11.23 -21.50
CA TYR A 21 -11.06 9.93 -21.98
C TYR A 21 -9.86 9.43 -21.17
N ARG A 22 -9.00 10.34 -20.73
CA ARG A 22 -7.82 10.04 -19.90
C ARG A 22 -8.22 9.65 -18.49
N GLU A 23 -9.25 10.30 -17.94
CA GLU A 23 -9.76 10.07 -16.58
C GLU A 23 -11.02 9.17 -16.56
N LYS A 24 -11.15 8.26 -17.54
CA LYS A 24 -12.27 7.30 -17.62
C LYS A 24 -12.45 6.45 -16.34
N VAL A 25 -11.35 6.14 -15.63
CA VAL A 25 -11.40 5.38 -14.39
C VAL A 25 -12.12 6.17 -13.31
N LEU A 26 -11.88 7.48 -13.20
CA LEU A 26 -12.60 8.34 -12.27
C LEU A 26 -14.10 8.37 -12.58
N ALA A 27 -14.46 8.47 -13.88
CA ALA A 27 -15.87 8.40 -14.28
C ALA A 27 -16.53 7.07 -13.88
N VAL A 28 -15.84 5.94 -14.10
CA VAL A 28 -16.31 4.62 -13.66
C VAL A 28 -16.45 4.56 -12.13
N ALA A 29 -15.49 5.09 -11.38
CA ALA A 29 -15.55 5.11 -9.93
C ALA A 29 -16.73 5.94 -9.39
N LEU A 30 -16.96 7.13 -9.95
CA LEU A 30 -18.07 8.00 -9.56
C LEU A 30 -19.43 7.37 -9.94
N LEU A 31 -19.54 6.77 -11.11
CA LEU A 31 -20.76 6.05 -11.53
C LEU A 31 -21.00 4.83 -10.62
N SER A 32 -19.95 4.09 -10.27
CA SER A 32 -20.06 2.95 -9.36
C SER A 32 -20.44 3.40 -7.94
N ALA A 33 -19.90 4.51 -7.46
CA ALA A 33 -20.29 5.08 -6.18
C ALA A 33 -21.76 5.56 -6.19
N ALA A 34 -22.18 6.24 -7.23
CA ALA A 34 -23.57 6.65 -7.39
C ALA A 34 -24.51 5.45 -7.50
N PHE A 35 -24.12 4.41 -8.23
CA PHE A 35 -24.90 3.17 -8.34
C PHE A 35 -25.00 2.45 -7.00
N ALA A 36 -23.90 2.31 -6.26
CA ALA A 36 -23.89 1.70 -4.94
C ALA A 36 -24.78 2.49 -3.95
N PHE A 37 -24.75 3.82 -4.04
CA PHE A 37 -25.61 4.69 -3.21
C PHE A 37 -27.09 4.56 -3.55
N LEU A 38 -27.46 4.65 -4.83
CA LEU A 38 -28.86 4.63 -5.27
C LEU A 38 -29.54 3.27 -5.13
N PHE A 39 -28.78 2.19 -5.33
CA PHE A 39 -29.27 0.81 -5.28
C PHE A 39 -28.77 0.04 -4.05
N HIS A 40 -28.42 0.77 -2.99
CA HIS A 40 -27.86 0.22 -1.76
C HIS A 40 -28.64 -1.01 -1.24
N ASP A 41 -29.94 -0.85 -1.00
CA ASP A 41 -30.77 -1.94 -0.45
C ASP A 41 -30.86 -3.14 -1.41
N ALA A 42 -30.98 -2.89 -2.72
CA ALA A 42 -31.03 -3.96 -3.72
C ALA A 42 -29.71 -4.75 -3.81
N LEU A 43 -28.57 -4.07 -3.59
CA LEU A 43 -27.25 -4.69 -3.65
C LEU A 43 -26.95 -5.53 -2.40
N PHE A 44 -27.28 -5.03 -1.22
CA PHE A 44 -26.79 -5.58 0.05
C PHE A 44 -27.87 -6.27 0.92
N ALA A 45 -29.18 -6.14 0.61
CA ALA A 45 -30.26 -6.72 1.44
C ALA A 45 -30.20 -8.25 1.54
N ASP A 46 -29.74 -8.94 0.50
CA ASP A 46 -29.61 -10.40 0.49
C ASP A 46 -28.33 -10.81 -0.24
N LEU A 47 -27.35 -11.23 0.52
CA LEU A 47 -26.05 -11.73 0.06
C LEU A 47 -25.97 -13.27 0.14
N SER A 48 -27.07 -13.97 0.46
CA SER A 48 -27.10 -15.44 0.55
C SER A 48 -26.84 -16.14 -0.78
N ASN A 49 -27.11 -15.46 -1.90
CA ASN A 49 -26.78 -15.97 -3.22
C ASN A 49 -25.28 -15.81 -3.49
N PRO A 50 -24.51 -16.93 -3.63
CA PRO A 50 -23.07 -16.88 -3.82
C PRO A 50 -22.65 -16.14 -5.11
N PHE A 51 -23.44 -16.23 -6.18
CA PHE A 51 -23.13 -15.48 -7.42
C PHE A 51 -23.28 -13.98 -7.25
N LYS A 52 -24.29 -13.54 -6.49
CA LYS A 52 -24.48 -12.13 -6.16
C LYS A 52 -23.37 -11.63 -5.24
N LEU A 53 -23.03 -12.37 -4.18
CA LEU A 53 -21.97 -12.06 -3.23
C LEU A 53 -20.63 -11.89 -3.97
N ILE A 54 -20.22 -12.89 -4.76
CA ILE A 54 -18.97 -12.85 -5.53
C ILE A 54 -19.00 -11.71 -6.56
N GLY A 55 -20.13 -11.51 -7.22
CA GLY A 55 -20.29 -10.45 -8.21
C GLY A 55 -20.13 -9.04 -7.62
N VAL A 56 -20.79 -8.77 -6.48
CA VAL A 56 -20.69 -7.49 -5.76
C VAL A 56 -19.29 -7.28 -5.20
N LEU A 57 -18.71 -8.31 -4.56
CA LEU A 57 -17.36 -8.27 -4.03
C LEU A 57 -16.34 -7.97 -5.14
N ALA A 58 -16.38 -8.74 -6.23
CA ALA A 58 -15.44 -8.59 -7.34
C ALA A 58 -15.60 -7.23 -8.03
N TRP A 59 -16.83 -6.75 -8.25
CA TRP A 59 -17.10 -5.45 -8.84
C TRP A 59 -16.52 -4.32 -7.98
N LEU A 60 -16.86 -4.27 -6.69
CA LEU A 60 -16.34 -3.25 -5.78
C LEU A 60 -14.82 -3.31 -5.70
N PHE A 61 -14.25 -4.52 -5.49
CA PHE A 61 -12.82 -4.73 -5.40
C PHE A 61 -12.07 -4.22 -6.64
N LEU A 62 -12.52 -4.58 -7.85
CA LEU A 62 -11.87 -4.17 -9.09
C LEU A 62 -12.00 -2.66 -9.36
N VAL A 63 -13.15 -2.05 -9.04
CA VAL A 63 -13.32 -0.60 -9.20
C VAL A 63 -12.44 0.16 -8.21
N ILE A 64 -12.41 -0.26 -6.94
CA ILE A 64 -11.55 0.35 -5.92
C ILE A 64 -10.07 0.22 -6.34
N LEU A 65 -9.64 -0.97 -6.75
CA LEU A 65 -8.28 -1.22 -7.20
C LEU A 65 -7.89 -0.33 -8.39
N ALA A 66 -8.73 -0.26 -9.42
CA ALA A 66 -8.49 0.59 -10.59
C ALA A 66 -8.41 2.08 -10.18
N THR A 67 -9.26 2.50 -9.25
CA THR A 67 -9.29 3.89 -8.75
C THR A 67 -8.05 4.20 -7.90
N ALA A 68 -7.61 3.27 -7.04
CA ALA A 68 -6.39 3.40 -6.25
C ALA A 68 -5.13 3.53 -7.13
N ILE A 69 -5.04 2.77 -8.23
CA ILE A 69 -3.98 2.95 -9.24
C ILE A 69 -4.04 4.38 -9.83
N GLY A 70 -5.23 4.93 -10.04
CA GLY A 70 -5.41 6.31 -10.46
C GLY A 70 -4.90 7.33 -9.44
N VAL A 71 -5.14 7.10 -8.14
CA VAL A 71 -4.61 7.95 -7.06
C VAL A 71 -3.09 7.93 -7.06
N VAL A 72 -2.47 6.73 -7.11
CA VAL A 72 -1.01 6.59 -7.13
C VAL A 72 -0.41 7.33 -8.33
N ARG A 73 -0.97 7.16 -9.52
CA ARG A 73 -0.53 7.88 -10.73
C ARG A 73 -0.53 9.40 -10.56
N HIS A 74 -1.57 9.98 -9.96
CA HIS A 74 -1.64 11.43 -9.72
C HIS A 74 -0.72 11.88 -8.59
N ALA A 75 -0.55 11.06 -7.56
CA ALA A 75 0.37 11.32 -6.46
C ALA A 75 1.83 11.28 -6.93
N GLU A 76 2.21 10.30 -7.77
CA GLU A 76 3.53 10.21 -8.41
C GLU A 76 3.83 11.42 -9.29
N ALA A 77 2.89 11.78 -10.17
CA ALA A 77 3.03 12.94 -11.05
C ALA A 77 3.16 14.27 -10.27
N LEU A 78 2.49 14.37 -9.12
CA LEU A 78 2.62 15.52 -8.23
C LEU A 78 3.96 15.50 -7.48
N SER A 79 4.40 14.32 -7.04
CA SER A 79 5.69 14.09 -6.39
C SER A 79 6.87 14.51 -7.27
N GLU A 80 6.87 14.09 -8.53
CA GLU A 80 7.93 14.47 -9.48
C GLU A 80 8.05 15.97 -9.67
N ARG A 81 6.93 16.69 -9.69
CA ARG A 81 6.91 18.16 -9.86
C ARG A 81 7.30 18.94 -8.63
N LEU A 82 6.97 18.43 -7.44
CA LEU A 82 7.31 19.08 -6.18
C LEU A 82 8.78 18.86 -5.81
N GLY A 83 9.37 17.77 -6.32
CA GLY A 83 10.73 17.37 -5.98
C GLY A 83 10.91 17.00 -4.52
N GLU A 84 12.13 16.59 -4.16
CA GLU A 84 12.45 16.17 -2.80
C GLU A 84 12.68 17.37 -1.86
N PRO A 85 12.20 17.31 -0.60
CA PRO A 85 11.51 16.18 0.07
C PRO A 85 9.99 16.20 -0.10
N PHE A 86 9.41 17.26 -0.67
CA PHE A 86 7.96 17.46 -0.69
C PHE A 86 7.24 16.40 -1.54
N GLY A 87 7.88 15.97 -2.62
CA GLY A 87 7.34 14.93 -3.50
C GLY A 87 7.13 13.62 -2.76
N THR A 88 8.16 13.14 -2.07
CA THR A 88 8.06 11.91 -1.25
C THR A 88 6.98 12.04 -0.18
N ILE A 89 6.89 13.19 0.50
CA ILE A 89 5.86 13.41 1.54
C ILE A 89 4.46 13.31 0.94
N VAL A 90 4.19 13.98 -0.19
CA VAL A 90 2.87 13.98 -0.83
C VAL A 90 2.50 12.58 -1.31
N LEU A 91 3.42 11.87 -1.96
CA LEU A 91 3.19 10.51 -2.43
C LEU A 91 2.84 9.58 -1.26
N THR A 92 3.67 9.57 -0.23
CA THR A 92 3.48 8.68 0.91
C THR A 92 2.20 9.01 1.68
N LEU A 93 1.93 10.30 1.96
CA LEU A 93 0.70 10.69 2.66
C LEU A 93 -0.56 10.36 1.86
N SER A 94 -0.50 10.44 0.52
CA SER A 94 -1.64 10.08 -0.32
C SER A 94 -1.96 8.59 -0.23
N ILE A 95 -0.94 7.74 -0.32
CA ILE A 95 -1.09 6.28 -0.25
C ILE A 95 -1.50 5.85 1.16
N THR A 96 -0.77 6.31 2.19
CA THR A 96 -1.11 6.01 3.59
C THR A 96 -2.47 6.59 3.98
N GLY A 97 -2.83 7.75 3.44
CA GLY A 97 -4.16 8.34 3.67
C GLY A 97 -5.29 7.45 3.17
N ILE A 98 -5.17 6.86 1.97
CA ILE A 98 -6.15 5.89 1.47
C ILE A 98 -6.17 4.66 2.37
N GLU A 99 -5.00 4.12 2.75
CA GLU A 99 -4.89 2.96 3.62
C GLU A 99 -5.62 3.18 4.95
N VAL A 100 -5.27 4.25 5.67
CA VAL A 100 -5.87 4.60 6.97
C VAL A 100 -7.37 4.83 6.85
N MET A 101 -7.81 5.62 5.85
CA MET A 101 -9.24 5.89 5.64
C MET A 101 -10.00 4.61 5.30
N SER A 102 -9.40 3.74 4.49
CA SER A 102 -10.00 2.46 4.11
C SER A 102 -10.15 1.50 5.30
N ILE A 103 -9.09 1.33 6.10
CA ILE A 103 -9.13 0.51 7.32
C ILE A 103 -10.15 1.09 8.30
N THR A 104 -10.14 2.41 8.51
CA THR A 104 -11.09 3.08 9.42
C THR A 104 -12.53 2.91 8.95
N ALA A 105 -12.81 3.05 7.66
CA ALA A 105 -14.14 2.89 7.09
C ALA A 105 -14.69 1.48 7.33
N VAL A 106 -13.87 0.44 7.07
CA VAL A 106 -14.25 -0.96 7.33
C VAL A 106 -14.40 -1.22 8.84
N MET A 107 -13.48 -0.68 9.65
CA MET A 107 -13.49 -0.88 11.10
C MET A 107 -14.70 -0.25 11.79
N LEU A 108 -15.24 0.85 11.26
CA LEU A 108 -16.45 1.53 11.76
C LEU A 108 -17.73 0.87 11.25
N HIS A 109 -17.65 -0.10 10.36
CA HIS A 109 -18.78 -0.84 9.83
C HIS A 109 -18.98 -2.13 10.60
N GLY A 110 -20.23 -2.57 10.78
CA GLY A 110 -20.56 -3.81 11.51
C GLY A 110 -20.22 -3.77 13.01
N ASP A 111 -19.88 -4.93 13.58
CA ASP A 111 -19.60 -5.12 15.01
C ASP A 111 -18.18 -4.69 15.44
N ASN A 112 -17.53 -3.83 14.68
CA ASN A 112 -16.20 -3.30 14.98
C ASN A 112 -15.12 -4.40 15.12
N ASN A 113 -14.45 -4.76 14.02
CA ASN A 113 -13.36 -5.74 14.05
C ASN A 113 -12.08 -5.12 14.67
N PRO A 114 -11.77 -5.36 15.95
CA PRO A 114 -10.63 -4.74 16.64
C PRO A 114 -9.28 -5.24 16.13
N ALA A 115 -9.25 -6.39 15.44
CA ALA A 115 -8.04 -7.00 14.90
C ALA A 115 -7.73 -6.56 13.46
N LEU A 116 -8.65 -5.87 12.77
CA LEU A 116 -8.51 -5.53 11.35
C LEU A 116 -7.20 -4.78 11.03
N VAL A 117 -6.80 -3.85 11.89
CA VAL A 117 -5.54 -3.09 11.73
C VAL A 117 -4.35 -4.04 11.75
N ARG A 118 -4.26 -4.90 12.76
CA ARG A 118 -3.22 -5.92 12.91
C ARG A 118 -3.17 -6.84 11.68
N ASP A 119 -4.32 -7.38 11.31
CA ASP A 119 -4.45 -8.34 10.22
C ASP A 119 -4.06 -7.70 8.88
N THR A 120 -4.42 -6.43 8.66
CA THR A 120 -4.00 -5.69 7.47
C THR A 120 -2.49 -5.44 7.46
N LEU A 121 -1.93 -4.93 8.55
CA LEU A 121 -0.48 -4.65 8.66
C LEU A 121 0.36 -5.91 8.46
N PHE A 122 -0.01 -7.00 9.12
CA PHE A 122 0.66 -8.29 8.97
C PHE A 122 0.55 -8.81 7.52
N SER A 123 -0.65 -8.74 6.94
CA SER A 123 -0.88 -9.15 5.55
C SER A 123 -0.07 -8.31 4.56
N VAL A 124 0.04 -6.99 4.77
CA VAL A 124 0.90 -6.12 3.94
C VAL A 124 2.35 -6.59 3.98
N VAL A 125 2.90 -6.89 5.17
CA VAL A 125 4.26 -7.42 5.30
C VAL A 125 4.42 -8.73 4.53
N MET A 126 3.48 -9.67 4.69
CA MET A 126 3.54 -10.99 4.03
C MET A 126 3.37 -10.89 2.52
N ILE A 127 2.44 -10.05 2.04
CA ILE A 127 2.19 -9.84 0.61
C ILE A 127 3.39 -9.16 -0.04
N ILE A 128 3.91 -8.09 0.56
CA ILE A 128 5.02 -7.35 -0.04
C ILE A 128 6.32 -8.15 0.05
N LEU A 129 6.77 -8.53 1.24
CA LEU A 129 8.06 -9.21 1.41
C LEU A 129 8.04 -10.64 0.87
N GLY A 130 6.95 -11.37 1.03
CA GLY A 130 6.82 -12.72 0.50
C GLY A 130 6.41 -12.75 -0.98
N GLY A 131 5.21 -12.23 -1.28
CA GLY A 131 4.59 -12.31 -2.60
C GLY A 131 5.27 -11.42 -3.64
N MET A 132 5.31 -10.12 -3.41
CA MET A 132 5.75 -9.14 -4.42
C MET A 132 7.27 -9.14 -4.59
N VAL A 133 8.04 -9.13 -3.50
CA VAL A 133 9.50 -9.30 -3.56
C VAL A 133 9.84 -10.65 -4.19
N GLY A 134 9.19 -11.74 -3.75
CA GLY A 134 9.38 -13.06 -4.32
C GLY A 134 9.14 -13.07 -5.82
N MET A 135 8.02 -12.52 -6.28
CA MET A 135 7.67 -12.42 -7.70
C MET A 135 8.65 -11.55 -8.50
N ALA A 136 9.03 -10.38 -7.95
CA ALA A 136 9.98 -9.47 -8.61
C ALA A 136 11.35 -10.11 -8.78
N LEU A 137 11.85 -10.80 -7.74
CA LEU A 137 13.12 -11.52 -7.79
C LEU A 137 13.06 -12.72 -8.73
N LEU A 138 11.97 -13.51 -8.71
CA LEU A 138 11.79 -14.62 -9.63
C LEU A 138 11.78 -14.16 -11.09
N LEU A 139 10.84 -13.27 -11.43
CA LEU A 139 10.66 -12.82 -12.81
C LEU A 139 11.85 -12.01 -13.31
N GLY A 140 12.43 -11.16 -12.46
CA GLY A 140 13.62 -10.40 -12.79
C GLY A 140 14.85 -11.29 -13.02
N ALA A 141 15.09 -12.27 -12.14
CA ALA A 141 16.22 -13.17 -12.27
C ALA A 141 16.06 -14.20 -13.42
N PHE A 142 14.84 -14.63 -13.74
CA PHE A 142 14.61 -15.42 -14.96
C PHE A 142 15.02 -14.65 -16.22
N ARG A 143 14.82 -13.33 -16.23
CA ARG A 143 15.14 -12.50 -17.38
C ARG A 143 16.61 -12.05 -17.41
N HIS A 144 17.23 -11.77 -16.25
CA HIS A 144 18.54 -11.11 -16.14
C HIS A 144 19.59 -11.93 -15.40
N LYS A 145 19.28 -13.18 -14.99
CA LYS A 145 20.10 -14.14 -14.21
C LYS A 145 20.43 -13.66 -12.79
N GLU A 146 21.14 -12.55 -12.65
CA GLU A 146 21.47 -11.91 -11.38
C GLU A 146 20.96 -10.46 -11.40
N LEU A 147 20.47 -10.01 -10.27
CA LEU A 147 19.98 -8.65 -10.06
C LEU A 147 20.79 -8.01 -8.93
N ALA A 148 21.26 -6.80 -9.15
CA ALA A 148 22.03 -6.03 -8.17
C ALA A 148 21.21 -4.87 -7.60
N PHE A 149 21.46 -4.55 -6.34
CA PHE A 149 20.86 -3.43 -5.62
C PHE A 149 21.85 -2.87 -4.60
N ASN A 150 21.57 -1.68 -4.05
CA ASN A 150 22.39 -1.08 -3.02
C ASN A 150 22.12 -1.73 -1.66
N LEU A 151 23.14 -2.44 -1.14
CA LEU A 151 23.08 -3.12 0.14
C LEU A 151 22.76 -2.17 1.31
N GLN A 152 23.34 -0.95 1.28
CA GLN A 152 23.15 0.02 2.37
C GLN A 152 21.71 0.53 2.40
N SER A 153 21.06 0.71 1.25
CA SER A 153 19.66 1.05 1.15
C SER A 153 18.77 -0.01 1.76
N ALA A 154 18.91 -1.27 1.32
CA ALA A 154 18.09 -2.36 1.82
C ALA A 154 18.25 -2.58 3.32
N ASN A 155 19.49 -2.51 3.84
CA ASN A 155 19.77 -2.63 5.27
C ASN A 155 19.19 -1.44 6.06
N ALA A 156 19.20 -0.23 5.52
CA ALA A 156 18.58 0.93 6.17
C ALA A 156 17.07 0.76 6.31
N TYR A 157 16.39 0.28 5.26
CA TYR A 157 14.96 -0.05 5.34
C TYR A 157 14.66 -1.13 6.39
N LEU A 158 15.30 -2.29 6.29
CA LEU A 158 15.07 -3.41 7.22
C LEU A 158 15.43 -3.04 8.65
N GLY A 159 16.49 -2.25 8.85
CA GLY A 159 16.91 -1.75 10.17
C GLY A 159 15.87 -0.88 10.86
N VAL A 160 14.91 -0.31 10.13
CA VAL A 160 13.80 0.47 10.69
C VAL A 160 12.50 -0.34 10.67
N ILE A 161 12.20 -1.08 9.60
CA ILE A 161 10.98 -1.90 9.49
C ILE A 161 10.87 -2.92 10.61
N ILE A 162 11.96 -3.64 10.91
CA ILE A 162 11.94 -4.71 11.91
C ILE A 162 11.62 -4.19 13.32
N PRO A 163 12.31 -3.17 13.86
CA PRO A 163 11.91 -2.57 15.13
C PRO A 163 10.48 -2.03 15.13
N LEU A 164 10.04 -1.37 14.06
CA LEU A 164 8.67 -0.88 13.94
C LEU A 164 7.65 -2.01 14.03
N ALA A 165 7.85 -3.09 13.30
CA ALA A 165 6.98 -4.26 13.33
C ALA A 165 6.97 -4.93 14.72
N VAL A 166 8.13 -5.03 15.36
CA VAL A 166 8.23 -5.59 16.72
C VAL A 166 7.47 -4.74 17.72
N PHE A 167 7.65 -3.42 17.73
CA PHE A 167 6.93 -2.55 18.66
C PHE A 167 5.42 -2.52 18.39
N SER A 168 5.00 -2.64 17.14
CA SER A 168 3.59 -2.51 16.75
C SER A 168 2.82 -3.81 16.84
N LEU A 169 3.42 -4.94 16.42
CA LEU A 169 2.72 -6.21 16.21
C LEU A 169 3.15 -7.31 17.18
N VAL A 170 4.32 -7.19 17.81
CA VAL A 170 4.84 -8.24 18.72
C VAL A 170 4.75 -7.80 20.18
N LEU A 171 5.20 -6.59 20.49
CA LEU A 171 5.21 -6.07 21.86
C LEU A 171 3.86 -6.20 22.60
N PRO A 172 2.68 -5.95 21.94
CA PRO A 172 1.39 -6.07 22.63
C PRO A 172 1.13 -7.46 23.25
N ASP A 173 1.67 -8.54 22.68
CA ASP A 173 1.50 -9.90 23.20
C ASP A 173 2.29 -10.17 24.47
N PHE A 174 3.35 -9.39 24.71
CA PHE A 174 4.27 -9.56 25.84
C PHE A 174 4.06 -8.54 26.96
N THR A 175 3.05 -7.67 26.83
CA THR A 175 2.70 -6.71 27.87
C THR A 175 1.64 -7.29 28.80
N SER A 176 1.80 -7.07 30.11
CA SER A 176 0.84 -7.51 31.14
C SER A 176 0.02 -6.37 31.73
N SER A 177 0.11 -5.18 31.16
CA SER A 177 -0.52 -3.95 31.68
C SER A 177 -1.94 -3.70 31.20
N SER A 178 -2.43 -4.54 30.30
CA SER A 178 -3.79 -4.57 29.78
C SER A 178 -4.23 -6.02 29.53
N GLU A 179 -5.51 -6.29 29.51
CA GLU A 179 -6.03 -7.63 29.20
C GLU A 179 -5.87 -7.93 27.70
N GLY A 180 -5.37 -9.14 27.38
CA GLY A 180 -5.19 -9.60 26.00
C GLY A 180 -4.01 -8.92 25.29
N PRO A 181 -3.88 -9.12 23.97
CA PRO A 181 -2.80 -8.58 23.12
C PRO A 181 -3.06 -7.11 22.75
N THR A 182 -3.28 -6.27 23.76
CA THR A 182 -3.62 -4.85 23.64
C THR A 182 -2.59 -3.96 24.33
N LEU A 183 -2.65 -2.67 24.10
CA LEU A 183 -1.80 -1.66 24.72
C LEU A 183 -2.63 -0.73 25.59
N ASN A 184 -2.15 -0.40 26.80
CA ASN A 184 -2.75 0.65 27.59
C ASN A 184 -2.50 2.06 26.97
N GLY A 185 -3.20 3.12 27.48
CA GLY A 185 -3.10 4.46 26.93
C GLY A 185 -1.68 5.03 26.86
N PHE A 186 -0.84 4.76 27.87
CA PHE A 186 0.56 5.18 27.87
C PHE A 186 1.36 4.44 26.80
N GLN A 187 1.19 3.12 26.70
CA GLN A 187 1.89 2.29 25.71
C GLN A 187 1.44 2.65 24.26
N LYS A 188 0.14 2.89 24.02
CA LYS A 188 -0.37 3.39 22.72
C LYS A 188 0.37 4.67 22.32
N THR A 189 0.50 5.62 23.24
CA THR A 189 1.20 6.89 22.98
C THR A 189 2.69 6.65 22.71
N MET A 190 3.36 5.83 23.53
CA MET A 190 4.79 5.52 23.37
C MET A 190 5.09 4.82 22.05
N VAL A 191 4.33 3.77 21.69
CA VAL A 191 4.50 3.04 20.43
C VAL A 191 4.25 3.97 19.24
N GLY A 192 3.17 4.77 19.29
CA GLY A 192 2.86 5.74 18.24
C GLY A 192 3.96 6.78 18.06
N LEU A 193 4.50 7.34 19.15
CA LEU A 193 5.60 8.31 19.09
C LEU A 193 6.89 7.67 18.56
N ILE A 194 7.25 6.47 19.01
CA ILE A 194 8.44 5.75 18.53
C ILE A 194 8.31 5.48 17.04
N ALA A 195 7.15 4.99 16.57
CA ALA A 195 6.91 4.70 15.17
C ALA A 195 7.01 5.99 14.32
N ALA A 196 6.34 7.06 14.71
CA ALA A 196 6.41 8.34 14.00
C ALA A 196 7.83 8.91 13.98
N CYS A 197 8.55 8.88 15.11
CA CYS A 197 9.93 9.37 15.19
C CYS A 197 10.87 8.56 14.28
N LEU A 198 10.81 7.22 14.31
CA LEU A 198 11.64 6.37 13.45
C LEU A 198 11.37 6.63 11.98
N TYR A 199 10.10 6.77 11.60
CA TYR A 199 9.72 7.08 10.22
C TYR A 199 10.24 8.46 9.80
N ILE A 200 10.06 9.50 10.61
CA ILE A 200 10.55 10.86 10.32
C ILE A 200 12.06 10.87 10.18
N ILE A 201 12.80 10.22 11.11
CA ILE A 201 14.26 10.13 11.03
C ILE A 201 14.67 9.44 9.74
N PHE A 202 14.02 8.33 9.38
CA PHE A 202 14.31 7.63 8.14
C PHE A 202 14.06 8.53 6.92
N LEU A 203 12.92 9.23 6.87
CA LEU A 203 12.57 10.13 5.77
C LEU A 203 13.62 11.26 5.61
N LEU A 204 14.07 11.87 6.72
CA LEU A 204 15.11 12.90 6.71
C LEU A 204 16.46 12.36 6.20
N ILE A 205 16.78 11.11 6.51
CA ILE A 205 18.01 10.45 6.02
C ILE A 205 17.89 10.15 4.53
N GLN A 206 16.75 9.59 4.10
CA GLN A 206 16.47 9.20 2.73
C GLN A 206 16.47 10.40 1.78
N THR A 207 15.81 11.50 2.15
CA THR A 207 15.67 12.69 1.30
C THR A 207 16.83 13.66 1.43
N GLY A 208 17.60 13.55 2.52
CA GLY A 208 18.67 14.49 2.86
C GLY A 208 20.09 13.88 2.74
N ARG A 209 20.71 13.62 3.91
CA ARG A 209 22.14 13.34 4.04
C ARG A 209 22.65 12.11 3.28
N HIS A 210 21.83 11.07 3.16
CA HIS A 210 22.19 9.80 2.52
C HIS A 210 21.36 9.47 1.28
N ARG A 211 20.85 10.50 0.60
CA ARG A 211 20.04 10.34 -0.62
C ARG A 211 20.71 9.42 -1.66
N THR A 212 22.03 9.44 -1.75
CA THR A 212 22.80 8.62 -2.71
C THR A 212 22.65 7.11 -2.47
N PHE A 213 22.33 6.65 -1.25
CA PHE A 213 22.12 5.23 -0.98
C PHE A 213 20.82 4.72 -1.63
N PHE A 214 19.82 5.58 -1.74
CA PHE A 214 18.50 5.28 -2.28
C PHE A 214 18.38 5.67 -3.76
N ALA A 215 19.36 6.42 -4.29
CA ALA A 215 19.39 6.81 -5.68
C ALA A 215 19.54 5.58 -6.59
N LEU A 216 18.90 5.65 -7.75
CA LEU A 216 19.10 4.64 -8.80
C LEU A 216 20.57 4.73 -9.29
N PRO A 217 21.24 3.59 -9.54
CA PRO A 217 22.52 3.59 -10.22
C PRO A 217 22.34 4.35 -11.55
N GLN A 218 23.16 5.37 -11.77
CA GLN A 218 23.22 6.01 -13.08
C GLN A 218 23.73 4.95 -14.05
N SER A 219 22.83 4.29 -14.76
CA SER A 219 23.20 3.50 -15.91
C SER A 219 23.72 4.48 -16.96
N GLU A 220 25.02 4.37 -17.30
CA GLU A 220 25.62 4.95 -18.49
C GLU A 220 24.98 4.29 -19.73
N GLY A 221 23.75 4.54 -19.98
CA GLY A 221 23.02 3.98 -21.11
C GLY A 221 21.64 4.60 -21.18
N LYS A 222 21.54 5.67 -21.97
CA LYS A 222 20.35 6.23 -22.58
C LYS A 222 19.08 5.95 -21.76
N ALA A 223 18.73 6.86 -20.84
CA ALA A 223 17.31 7.11 -20.58
C ALA A 223 16.70 7.27 -21.97
N THR A 224 15.85 6.34 -22.35
CA THR A 224 15.07 6.48 -23.57
C THR A 224 14.22 7.71 -23.34
N GLU A 225 14.38 8.69 -24.22
CA GLU A 225 13.66 9.97 -24.23
C GLU A 225 12.12 9.81 -24.16
N GLU A 226 11.64 8.59 -24.26
CA GLU A 226 10.23 8.20 -24.12
C GLU A 226 9.70 8.20 -22.66
N GLU A 227 10.56 8.15 -21.62
CA GLU A 227 10.13 8.21 -20.21
C GLU A 227 10.07 9.66 -19.66
N GLU A 228 10.78 10.62 -20.26
CA GLU A 228 10.71 12.05 -19.89
C GLU A 228 9.43 12.75 -20.39
N GLU A 229 8.71 12.21 -21.38
CA GLU A 229 7.43 12.77 -21.87
C GLU A 229 6.20 12.36 -21.03
N ALA A 230 6.34 11.51 -20.01
CA ALA A 230 5.21 11.05 -19.20
C ALA A 230 4.84 11.98 -18.03
N GLY A 231 5.38 13.18 -17.99
CA GLY A 231 4.94 14.22 -17.04
C GLY A 231 3.42 14.46 -17.16
N SER A 232 2.71 14.52 -16.03
CA SER A 232 1.28 14.84 -16.04
C SER A 232 1.03 16.11 -16.88
N PRO A 233 0.11 16.11 -17.85
CA PRO A 233 -0.19 17.30 -18.65
C PRO A 233 -0.92 18.37 -17.84
N TYR A 234 -1.31 18.06 -16.58
CA TYR A 234 -2.13 18.93 -15.76
C TYR A 234 -1.27 19.85 -14.88
N PRO A 235 -1.64 21.12 -14.69
CA PRO A 235 -1.04 22.01 -13.69
C PRO A 235 -1.13 21.40 -12.28
N ILE A 236 -0.21 21.78 -11.38
CA ILE A 236 -0.14 21.25 -9.99
C ILE A 236 -1.51 21.31 -9.29
N GLY A 237 -2.25 22.45 -9.42
CA GLY A 237 -3.56 22.60 -8.80
C GLY A 237 -4.62 21.63 -9.35
N VAL A 238 -4.58 21.32 -10.66
CA VAL A 238 -5.47 20.35 -11.27
C VAL A 238 -5.10 18.93 -10.87
N SER A 239 -3.80 18.60 -10.79
CA SER A 239 -3.34 17.30 -10.31
C SER A 239 -3.74 17.05 -8.86
N LEU A 240 -3.65 18.09 -8.00
CA LEU A 240 -4.11 18.01 -6.61
C LEU A 240 -5.64 17.83 -6.53
N LEU A 241 -6.40 18.57 -7.33
CA LEU A 241 -7.86 18.42 -7.40
C LEU A 241 -8.25 17.01 -7.85
N LEU A 242 -7.61 16.50 -8.93
CA LEU A 242 -7.85 15.14 -9.41
C LEU A 242 -7.51 14.10 -8.36
N LEU A 243 -6.39 14.27 -7.65
CA LEU A 243 -6.01 13.38 -6.55
C LEU A 243 -7.13 13.28 -5.50
N VAL A 244 -7.66 14.40 -5.05
CA VAL A 244 -8.79 14.44 -4.11
C VAL A 244 -10.05 13.80 -4.72
N CYS A 245 -10.36 14.12 -5.99
CA CYS A 245 -11.50 13.54 -6.70
C CYS A 245 -11.42 12.01 -6.85
N TYR A 246 -10.20 11.45 -6.91
CA TYR A 246 -9.99 10.00 -6.93
C TYR A 246 -10.09 9.38 -5.54
N ILE A 247 -9.60 10.04 -4.49
CA ILE A 247 -9.64 9.54 -3.11
C ILE A 247 -11.08 9.40 -2.60
N LEU A 248 -11.95 10.37 -2.88
CA LEU A 248 -13.33 10.38 -2.38
C LEU A 248 -14.13 9.11 -2.76
N PRO A 249 -14.24 8.71 -4.04
CA PRO A 249 -14.94 7.49 -4.39
C PRO A 249 -14.26 6.21 -3.86
N VAL A 250 -12.91 6.20 -3.70
CA VAL A 250 -12.23 5.06 -3.07
C VAL A 250 -12.75 4.84 -1.66
N VAL A 251 -12.73 5.88 -0.83
CA VAL A 251 -13.16 5.78 0.57
C VAL A 251 -14.61 5.33 0.67
N PHE A 252 -15.51 5.92 -0.12
CA PHE A 252 -16.92 5.54 -0.15
C PHE A 252 -17.13 4.08 -0.60
N LEU A 253 -16.45 3.64 -1.67
CA LEU A 253 -16.60 2.28 -2.19
C LEU A 253 -15.99 1.24 -1.25
N VAL A 254 -14.92 1.59 -0.52
CA VAL A 254 -14.34 0.71 0.51
C VAL A 254 -15.31 0.52 1.69
N GLU A 255 -16.02 1.56 2.11
CA GLU A 255 -17.09 1.44 3.10
C GLU A 255 -18.18 0.46 2.62
N GLN A 256 -18.56 0.52 1.34
CA GLN A 256 -19.52 -0.43 0.78
C GLN A 256 -18.94 -1.86 0.69
N LEU A 257 -17.62 -1.99 0.49
CA LEU A 257 -16.92 -3.28 0.44
C LEU A 257 -16.91 -3.99 1.81
N ALA A 258 -17.01 -3.24 2.91
CA ALA A 258 -17.09 -3.80 4.25
C ALA A 258 -18.25 -4.80 4.38
N ARG A 259 -19.42 -4.50 3.81
CA ARG A 259 -20.64 -5.33 3.93
C ARG A 259 -20.49 -6.77 3.41
N PRO A 260 -20.03 -7.00 2.15
CA PRO A 260 -19.78 -8.37 1.71
C PRO A 260 -18.62 -9.05 2.46
N ILE A 261 -17.65 -8.30 2.99
CA ILE A 261 -16.58 -8.84 3.84
C ILE A 261 -17.16 -9.31 5.18
N ASP A 262 -17.97 -8.50 5.85
CA ASP A 262 -18.62 -8.87 7.11
C ASP A 262 -19.54 -10.07 6.92
N TYR A 263 -20.30 -10.13 5.83
CA TYR A 263 -21.11 -11.30 5.50
C TYR A 263 -20.28 -12.59 5.36
N ILE A 264 -19.10 -12.50 4.74
CA ILE A 264 -18.17 -13.64 4.59
C ILE A 264 -17.64 -14.07 5.96
N ILE A 265 -17.29 -13.13 6.83
CA ILE A 265 -16.72 -13.40 8.15
C ILE A 265 -17.81 -13.91 9.11
N GLU A 266 -18.94 -13.20 9.23
CA GLU A 266 -19.94 -13.46 10.25
C GLU A 266 -20.92 -14.57 9.85
N THR A 267 -21.36 -14.61 8.59
CA THR A 267 -22.37 -15.54 8.12
C THR A 267 -21.79 -16.84 7.56
N LEU A 268 -20.66 -16.75 6.86
CA LEU A 268 -19.97 -17.92 6.31
C LEU A 268 -18.90 -18.47 7.27
N GLU A 269 -18.76 -17.88 8.46
CA GLU A 269 -17.82 -18.29 9.52
C GLU A 269 -16.37 -18.38 9.02
N MET A 270 -15.97 -17.46 8.11
CA MET A 270 -14.61 -17.42 7.60
C MET A 270 -13.69 -16.64 8.56
N PRO A 271 -12.37 -16.93 8.59
CA PRO A 271 -11.44 -16.22 9.47
C PRO A 271 -11.47 -14.70 9.25
N THR A 272 -11.46 -13.94 10.33
CA THR A 272 -11.47 -12.46 10.31
C THR A 272 -10.27 -11.86 9.55
N THR A 273 -9.17 -12.59 9.52
CA THR A 273 -7.93 -12.23 8.78
C THR A 273 -8.16 -12.04 7.27
N ILE A 274 -9.22 -12.65 6.70
CA ILE A 274 -9.57 -12.45 5.28
C ILE A 274 -9.85 -10.99 4.97
N GLY A 275 -10.54 -10.27 5.87
CA GLY A 275 -10.77 -8.84 5.72
C GLY A 275 -9.44 -8.07 5.61
N GLY A 276 -8.49 -8.34 6.51
CA GLY A 276 -7.16 -7.75 6.49
C GLY A 276 -6.37 -8.06 5.20
N VAL A 277 -6.43 -9.31 4.72
CA VAL A 277 -5.79 -9.72 3.46
C VAL A 277 -6.37 -9.00 2.26
N LEU A 278 -7.70 -8.91 2.15
CA LEU A 278 -8.36 -8.19 1.06
C LEU A 278 -7.99 -6.70 1.05
N MET A 279 -7.97 -6.06 2.23
CA MET A 279 -7.52 -4.68 2.39
C MET A 279 -6.05 -4.53 1.99
N ALA A 280 -5.18 -5.43 2.46
CA ALA A 280 -3.76 -5.41 2.12
C ALA A 280 -3.52 -5.56 0.61
N ILE A 281 -4.23 -6.45 -0.08
CA ILE A 281 -4.13 -6.60 -1.54
C ILE A 281 -4.54 -5.31 -2.24
N LEU A 282 -5.64 -4.67 -1.84
CA LEU A 282 -6.11 -3.42 -2.44
C LEU A 282 -5.06 -2.32 -2.35
N VAL A 283 -4.46 -2.16 -1.17
CA VAL A 283 -3.51 -1.08 -0.91
C VAL A 283 -2.16 -1.33 -1.59
N THR A 284 -1.67 -2.59 -1.56
CA THR A 284 -0.31 -2.90 -2.02
C THR A 284 -0.20 -3.22 -3.52
N THR A 285 -1.32 -3.48 -4.21
CA THR A 285 -1.28 -3.85 -5.64
C THR A 285 -0.68 -2.78 -6.54
N PRO A 286 -0.96 -1.47 -6.38
CA PRO A 286 -0.33 -0.43 -7.19
C PRO A 286 1.20 -0.48 -7.11
N GLU A 287 1.75 -0.56 -5.90
CA GLU A 287 3.19 -0.67 -5.65
C GLU A 287 3.74 -2.00 -6.19
N GLY A 288 2.96 -3.07 -6.04
CA GLY A 288 3.29 -4.39 -6.58
C GLY A 288 3.55 -4.35 -8.08
N ILE A 289 2.66 -3.70 -8.82
CA ILE A 289 2.79 -3.53 -10.28
C ILE A 289 4.05 -2.71 -10.61
N GLY A 290 4.27 -1.59 -9.91
CA GLY A 290 5.44 -0.72 -10.10
C GLY A 290 6.75 -1.45 -9.82
N GLY A 291 6.85 -2.11 -8.67
CA GLY A 291 8.06 -2.82 -8.26
C GLY A 291 8.41 -4.01 -9.14
N VAL A 292 7.42 -4.82 -9.56
CA VAL A 292 7.66 -5.95 -10.49
C VAL A 292 8.08 -5.45 -11.86
N LYS A 293 7.47 -4.40 -12.40
CA LYS A 293 7.89 -3.78 -13.65
C LYS A 293 9.33 -3.28 -13.58
N ALA A 294 9.72 -2.63 -12.48
CA ALA A 294 11.09 -2.17 -12.26
C ALA A 294 12.10 -3.34 -12.27
N ALA A 295 11.79 -4.45 -11.58
CA ALA A 295 12.65 -5.64 -11.58
C ALA A 295 12.78 -6.26 -12.98
N LEU A 296 11.70 -6.36 -13.76
CA LEU A 296 11.71 -6.83 -15.14
C LEU A 296 12.51 -5.92 -16.08
N ALA A 297 12.62 -4.63 -15.76
CA ALA A 297 13.44 -3.66 -16.49
C ALA A 297 14.90 -3.62 -16.00
N ASN A 298 15.35 -4.59 -15.18
CA ASN A 298 16.69 -4.62 -14.57
C ASN A 298 17.00 -3.43 -13.64
N ARG A 299 15.95 -2.85 -13.04
CA ARG A 299 16.04 -1.73 -12.08
C ARG A 299 15.68 -2.22 -10.68
N LEU A 300 16.41 -3.24 -10.17
CA LEU A 300 16.08 -3.86 -8.88
C LEU A 300 16.17 -2.87 -7.71
N GLN A 301 17.09 -1.89 -7.76
CA GLN A 301 17.15 -0.84 -6.73
C GLN A 301 15.82 -0.08 -6.60
N GLN A 302 15.18 0.24 -7.73
CA GLN A 302 13.86 0.88 -7.74
C GLN A 302 12.80 -0.05 -7.15
N SER A 303 12.81 -1.32 -7.52
CA SER A 303 11.91 -2.34 -6.98
C SER A 303 12.04 -2.47 -5.45
N VAL A 304 13.27 -2.53 -4.94
CA VAL A 304 13.58 -2.60 -3.49
C VAL A 304 13.08 -1.34 -2.78
N ASN A 305 13.34 -0.16 -3.34
CA ASN A 305 12.85 1.10 -2.76
C ASN A 305 11.32 1.16 -2.68
N ILE A 306 10.62 0.70 -3.73
CA ILE A 306 9.15 0.66 -3.74
C ILE A 306 8.65 -0.29 -2.65
N PHE A 307 9.12 -1.54 -2.62
CA PHE A 307 8.59 -2.55 -1.72
C PHE A 307 8.94 -2.29 -0.25
N LEU A 308 10.21 -2.05 0.05
CA LEU A 308 10.62 -1.79 1.42
C LEU A 308 10.11 -0.43 1.91
N GLY A 309 10.03 0.57 1.01
CA GLY A 309 9.43 1.87 1.30
C GLY A 309 7.95 1.77 1.65
N SER A 310 7.19 0.96 0.92
CA SER A 310 5.76 0.72 1.19
C SER A 310 5.56 0.05 2.54
N VAL A 311 6.28 -1.05 2.86
CA VAL A 311 6.21 -1.68 4.19
C VAL A 311 6.56 -0.70 5.31
N LEU A 312 7.62 0.09 5.11
CA LEU A 312 8.04 1.08 6.11
C LEU A 312 6.98 2.16 6.32
N ALA A 313 6.39 2.68 5.24
CA ALA A 313 5.36 3.71 5.32
C ALA A 313 4.09 3.18 6.00
N THR A 314 3.64 1.98 5.61
CA THR A 314 2.47 1.32 6.22
C THR A 314 2.67 1.15 7.72
N ILE A 315 3.76 0.55 8.21
CA ILE A 315 3.93 0.37 9.65
C ILE A 315 4.24 1.72 10.33
N GLY A 316 5.13 2.54 9.73
CA GLY A 316 5.64 3.77 10.35
C GLY A 316 4.64 4.91 10.43
N LEU A 317 3.63 4.97 9.54
CA LEU A 317 2.59 6.00 9.55
C LEU A 317 1.22 5.46 9.92
N THR A 318 0.81 4.31 9.38
CA THR A 318 -0.53 3.76 9.65
C THR A 318 -0.69 3.43 11.13
N VAL A 319 0.31 2.83 11.79
CA VAL A 319 0.23 2.50 13.22
C VAL A 319 -0.01 3.74 14.10
N PRO A 320 0.83 4.80 14.08
CA PRO A 320 0.59 5.95 14.93
C PRO A 320 -0.73 6.66 14.63
N ILE A 321 -1.15 6.73 13.36
CA ILE A 321 -2.42 7.34 12.99
C ILE A 321 -3.59 6.50 13.50
N MET A 322 -3.56 5.16 13.35
CA MET A 322 -4.62 4.27 13.84
C MET A 322 -4.70 4.25 15.37
N LEU A 323 -3.57 4.32 16.08
CA LEU A 323 -3.55 4.48 17.53
C LEU A 323 -4.18 5.81 17.98
N LEU A 324 -3.94 6.88 17.23
CA LEU A 324 -4.57 8.18 17.48
C LEU A 324 -6.09 8.12 17.23
N ILE A 325 -6.51 7.60 16.08
CA ILE A 325 -7.93 7.44 15.71
C ILE A 325 -8.64 6.58 16.76
N SER A 326 -8.06 5.43 17.15
CA SER A 326 -8.58 4.55 18.19
C SER A 326 -8.78 5.30 19.52
N SER A 327 -7.81 6.11 19.91
CA SER A 327 -7.90 6.88 21.16
C SER A 327 -8.96 7.98 21.11
N VAL A 328 -9.15 8.63 19.95
CA VAL A 328 -10.14 9.71 19.76
C VAL A 328 -11.56 9.16 19.66
N LEU A 329 -11.75 8.06 18.93
CA LEU A 329 -13.05 7.45 18.69
C LEU A 329 -13.45 6.42 19.77
N GLY A 330 -12.54 6.10 20.71
CA GLY A 330 -12.81 5.10 21.75
C GLY A 330 -12.89 3.67 21.20
N LEU A 331 -12.15 3.38 20.11
CA LEU A 331 -12.17 2.06 19.49
C LEU A 331 -11.13 1.13 20.16
N ASP A 332 -11.51 -0.12 20.37
CA ASP A 332 -10.57 -1.13 20.83
C ASP A 332 -9.70 -1.62 19.66
N LEU A 333 -8.38 -1.66 19.87
CA LEU A 333 -7.42 -2.20 18.93
C LEU A 333 -6.66 -3.37 19.54
N ILE A 334 -6.71 -4.49 18.84
CA ILE A 334 -5.87 -5.67 19.09
C ILE A 334 -4.73 -5.63 18.08
N LEU A 335 -3.50 -5.38 18.55
CA LEU A 335 -2.33 -5.28 17.67
C LEU A 335 -1.41 -6.48 17.75
N GLY A 336 -1.40 -7.22 18.87
CA GLY A 336 -0.56 -8.40 19.04
C GLY A 336 -0.96 -9.54 18.10
N LEU A 337 0.06 -10.21 17.55
CA LEU A 337 -0.08 -11.32 16.61
C LEU A 337 -0.28 -12.64 17.35
N GLY A 338 -1.09 -13.54 16.77
CA GLY A 338 -1.13 -14.93 17.21
C GLY A 338 0.22 -15.64 17.04
N GLN A 339 0.42 -16.76 17.74
CA GLN A 339 1.70 -17.49 17.71
C GLN A 339 2.12 -17.91 16.30
N LEU A 340 1.16 -18.30 15.44
CA LEU A 340 1.44 -18.70 14.06
C LEU A 340 1.89 -17.50 13.22
N ASP A 341 1.19 -16.39 13.33
CA ASP A 341 1.49 -15.16 12.59
C ASP A 341 2.83 -14.57 13.01
N LEU A 342 3.13 -14.62 14.32
CA LEU A 342 4.42 -14.23 14.86
C LEU A 342 5.56 -15.09 14.28
N MET A 343 5.37 -16.41 14.20
CA MET A 343 6.34 -17.29 13.57
C MET A 343 6.57 -16.94 12.10
N MET A 344 5.49 -16.68 11.35
CA MET A 344 5.58 -16.27 9.95
C MET A 344 6.27 -14.92 9.78
N LEU A 345 6.00 -13.96 10.67
CA LEU A 345 6.65 -12.65 10.69
C LEU A 345 8.17 -12.78 10.92
N ILE A 346 8.58 -13.58 11.89
CA ILE A 346 10.01 -13.86 12.17
C ILE A 346 10.67 -14.54 10.96
N LEU A 347 10.00 -15.51 10.35
CA LEU A 347 10.50 -16.23 9.20
C LEU A 347 10.73 -15.30 8.02
N ILE A 348 9.73 -14.48 7.64
CA ILE A 348 9.86 -13.58 6.49
C ILE A 348 10.94 -12.52 6.72
N PHE A 349 11.07 -11.95 7.92
CA PHE A 349 12.14 -11.01 8.23
C PHE A 349 13.52 -11.67 8.19
N THR A 350 13.67 -12.89 8.75
CA THR A 350 14.93 -13.63 8.70
C THR A 350 15.35 -13.89 7.26
N VAL A 351 14.44 -14.35 6.40
CA VAL A 351 14.71 -14.60 5.00
C VAL A 351 15.01 -13.28 4.26
N SER A 352 14.31 -12.19 4.58
CA SER A 352 14.57 -10.88 4.00
C SER A 352 15.98 -10.38 4.35
N ILE A 353 16.41 -10.51 5.62
CA ILE A 353 17.77 -10.17 6.04
C ILE A 353 18.80 -10.97 5.23
N VAL A 354 18.63 -12.28 5.10
CA VAL A 354 19.53 -13.15 4.33
C VAL A 354 19.55 -12.75 2.86
N THR A 355 18.38 -12.53 2.25
CA THR A 355 18.24 -12.14 0.84
C THR A 355 18.93 -10.82 0.55
N PHE A 356 18.72 -9.82 1.41
CA PHE A 356 19.24 -8.48 1.19
C PHE A 356 20.64 -8.25 1.77
N SER A 357 21.29 -9.27 2.35
CA SER A 357 22.65 -9.14 2.94
C SER A 357 23.78 -9.14 1.92
N SER A 358 23.55 -9.58 0.68
CA SER A 358 24.62 -9.79 -0.31
C SER A 358 24.72 -8.69 -1.39
N GLY A 359 23.74 -7.78 -1.50
CA GLY A 359 23.66 -6.78 -2.56
C GLY A 359 23.36 -7.34 -3.95
N ARG A 360 23.19 -8.66 -4.08
CA ARG A 360 22.83 -9.38 -5.30
C ARG A 360 21.81 -10.47 -4.97
N THR A 361 20.91 -10.74 -5.89
CA THR A 361 19.88 -11.79 -5.75
C THR A 361 19.78 -12.65 -6.99
N HIS A 362 19.23 -13.83 -6.82
CA HIS A 362 18.99 -14.80 -7.88
C HIS A 362 17.66 -15.55 -7.66
N VAL A 363 17.29 -16.41 -8.61
CA VAL A 363 15.99 -17.12 -8.65
C VAL A 363 15.63 -17.83 -7.34
N LEU A 364 16.60 -18.49 -6.67
CA LEU A 364 16.34 -19.24 -5.43
C LEU A 364 15.78 -18.37 -4.32
N GLN A 365 16.34 -17.16 -4.13
CA GLN A 365 15.86 -16.23 -3.10
C GLN A 365 14.42 -15.78 -3.40
N GLY A 366 14.13 -15.48 -4.67
CA GLY A 366 12.76 -15.17 -5.10
C GLY A 366 11.79 -16.33 -4.85
N ALA A 367 12.22 -17.58 -5.15
CA ALA A 367 11.41 -18.77 -4.90
C ALA A 367 11.10 -18.98 -3.41
N VAL A 368 12.09 -18.78 -2.53
CA VAL A 368 11.91 -18.90 -1.07
C VAL A 368 10.90 -17.90 -0.57
N HIS A 369 11.03 -16.61 -0.93
CA HIS A 369 10.06 -15.58 -0.56
C HIS A 369 8.65 -15.94 -1.04
N PHE A 370 8.51 -16.31 -2.31
CA PHE A 370 7.21 -16.64 -2.90
C PHE A 370 6.57 -17.87 -2.25
N LEU A 371 7.35 -18.90 -1.90
CA LEU A 371 6.84 -20.08 -1.20
C LEU A 371 6.38 -19.77 0.23
N ILE A 372 7.05 -18.84 0.94
CA ILE A 372 6.60 -18.36 2.26
C ILE A 372 5.24 -17.65 2.11
N PHE A 373 5.07 -16.86 1.06
CA PHE A 373 3.78 -16.22 0.78
C PHE A 373 2.68 -17.25 0.48
N VAL A 374 2.98 -18.28 -0.32
CA VAL A 374 2.03 -19.38 -0.57
C VAL A 374 1.67 -20.13 0.72
N ALA A 375 2.66 -20.37 1.60
CA ALA A 375 2.42 -20.96 2.91
C ALA A 375 1.52 -20.08 3.78
N PHE A 376 1.74 -18.76 3.80
CA PHE A 376 0.85 -17.79 4.46
C PHE A 376 -0.58 -17.90 3.96
N LEU A 377 -0.80 -17.93 2.64
CA LEU A 377 -2.15 -18.08 2.07
C LEU A 377 -2.82 -19.42 2.45
N MET A 378 -2.04 -20.50 2.52
CA MET A 378 -2.56 -21.81 2.95
C MET A 378 -2.94 -21.82 4.43
N LEU A 379 -2.19 -21.11 5.27
CA LEU A 379 -2.45 -21.04 6.70
C LEU A 379 -3.67 -20.18 7.03
N LEU A 380 -4.00 -19.17 6.21
CA LEU A 380 -5.22 -18.39 6.36
C LEU A 380 -6.50 -19.24 6.38
N TYR A 381 -6.51 -20.34 5.65
CA TYR A 381 -7.68 -21.22 5.57
C TYR A 381 -7.81 -22.19 6.75
N ARG A 382 -6.74 -22.40 7.52
CA ARG A 382 -6.69 -23.40 8.62
C ARG A 382 -6.47 -22.80 10.01
N GLY A 383 -6.21 -21.50 10.10
CA GLY A 383 -6.08 -20.77 11.36
C GLY A 383 -7.38 -20.23 11.83
#